data_1f8c63796903c8f9ed4fb9f2ee145762
#
_entry.id   1f8c63796903c8f9ed4fb9f2ee145762
#
_cell.length_a   1.000
_cell.length_b   1.000
_cell.length_c   1.000
_cell.angle_alpha   90.00
_cell.angle_beta   90.00
_cell.angle_gamma   90.00
#
_symmetry.space_group_name_H-M   'P 1'
#
loop_
_entity.id
_entity.type
_entity.pdbx_description
1 polymer ?
#
loop_
_entity_poly.entity_id
_entity_poly.type
_entity_poly.pdbx_seq_one_letter_code
_entity_poly.pdbx_strand_id
1 'polypeptide(L)'
;MYDYIIATSSTSDLPRTYLEAHNIPFIPYTYTIGNDLYEDDCREETRQKVYEGMRNGDRLKTSMINEYIYDEFFESLLAQGKDVIFLDMSQKMSVSYEKSKIGAKWRLKSIRSASSTSWTRSASPAASACWSTAW
;
A
#
# COMPACT_ATOMS: atom_id res chain seq x y z
N MET A 1 -16.27 -11.60 -14.75
CA MET A 1 -15.60 -10.30 -14.45
C MET A 1 -15.34 -10.30 -12.96
N TYR A 2 -14.13 -10.10 -12.52
CA TYR A 2 -13.83 -10.13 -11.08
C TYR A 2 -14.25 -8.81 -10.45
N ASP A 3 -15.01 -8.88 -9.34
CA ASP A 3 -15.53 -7.71 -8.63
C ASP A 3 -14.57 -7.20 -7.54
N TYR A 4 -13.26 -7.31 -7.78
CA TYR A 4 -12.25 -6.84 -6.85
C TYR A 4 -11.13 -6.06 -7.53
N ILE A 5 -10.50 -5.18 -6.77
CA ILE A 5 -9.30 -4.42 -7.15
C ILE A 5 -8.13 -4.98 -6.33
N ILE A 6 -7.03 -5.32 -7.00
CA ILE A 6 -5.76 -5.59 -6.32
C ILE A 6 -5.04 -4.26 -6.18
N ALA A 7 -4.63 -3.92 -4.96
CA ALA A 7 -3.88 -2.71 -4.65
C ALA A 7 -2.66 -3.06 -3.79
N THR A 8 -1.63 -2.24 -3.84
CA THR A 8 -0.39 -2.46 -3.10
C THR A 8 0.21 -1.17 -2.57
N SER A 9 1.33 -1.25 -1.87
CA SER A 9 2.20 -0.11 -1.56
C SER A 9 3.41 -0.09 -2.49
N SER A 10 4.14 1.03 -2.53
CA SER A 10 5.37 1.14 -3.33
C SER A 10 6.45 0.14 -2.91
N THR A 11 6.34 -0.41 -1.70
CA THR A 11 7.26 -1.43 -1.17
C THR A 11 7.13 -2.81 -1.81
N SER A 12 6.21 -2.96 -2.77
CA SER A 12 6.10 -4.18 -3.59
C SER A 12 7.28 -4.38 -4.56
N ASP A 13 8.12 -3.36 -4.74
CA ASP A 13 9.24 -3.32 -5.68
C ASP A 13 8.85 -3.57 -7.16
N LEU A 14 7.57 -3.50 -7.47
CA LEU A 14 7.08 -3.62 -8.84
C LEU A 14 7.35 -2.33 -9.62
N PRO A 15 7.83 -2.41 -10.87
CA PRO A 15 8.02 -1.23 -11.70
C PRO A 15 6.69 -0.51 -11.97
N ARG A 16 6.73 0.81 -12.03
CA ARG A 16 5.57 1.66 -12.34
C ARG A 16 4.82 1.19 -13.61
N THR A 17 5.57 0.84 -14.64
CA THR A 17 5.02 0.34 -15.91
C THR A 17 4.22 -0.95 -15.75
N TYR A 18 4.65 -1.83 -14.85
CA TYR A 18 3.92 -3.07 -14.54
C TYR A 18 2.61 -2.78 -13.80
N LEU A 19 2.66 -1.91 -12.78
CA LEU A 19 1.49 -1.51 -12.00
C LEU A 19 0.42 -0.88 -12.90
N GLU A 20 0.82 0.01 -13.80
CA GLU A 20 -0.07 0.67 -14.76
C GLU A 20 -0.65 -0.32 -15.80
N ALA A 21 0.18 -1.21 -16.36
CA ALA A 21 -0.26 -2.20 -17.34
C ALA A 21 -1.31 -3.18 -16.78
N HIS A 22 -1.29 -3.43 -15.47
CA HIS A 22 -2.20 -4.36 -14.80
C HIS A 22 -3.29 -3.63 -13.99
N ASN A 23 -3.38 -2.29 -14.10
CA ASN A 23 -4.33 -1.47 -13.34
C ASN A 23 -4.27 -1.74 -11.83
N ILE A 24 -3.06 -1.83 -11.28
CA ILE A 24 -2.81 -2.04 -9.86
C ILE A 24 -2.54 -0.66 -9.21
N PRO A 25 -3.50 -0.06 -8.50
CA PRO A 25 -3.27 1.16 -7.75
C PRO A 25 -2.32 0.89 -6.59
N PHE A 26 -1.46 1.85 -6.30
CA PHE A 26 -0.53 1.74 -5.19
C PHE A 26 -0.49 3.01 -4.36
N ILE A 27 -0.17 2.86 -3.08
CA ILE A 27 0.05 3.95 -2.15
C ILE A 27 1.56 4.19 -2.02
N PRO A 28 2.06 5.41 -2.29
CA PRO A 28 3.48 5.69 -2.21
C PRO A 28 3.94 5.84 -0.76
N TYR A 29 5.10 5.29 -0.44
CA TYR A 29 5.84 5.66 0.75
C TYR A 29 6.59 6.96 0.53
N THR A 30 6.74 7.76 1.58
CA THR A 30 7.55 8.94 1.54
C THR A 30 8.92 8.68 2.15
N TYR A 31 9.94 9.36 1.63
CA TYR A 31 11.29 9.30 2.14
C TYR A 31 11.96 10.68 2.06
N THR A 32 12.99 10.90 2.88
CA THR A 32 13.79 12.12 2.83
C THR A 32 15.22 11.78 2.46
N ILE A 33 15.82 12.63 1.61
CA ILE A 33 17.26 12.64 1.34
C ILE A 33 17.77 14.00 1.81
N GLY A 34 18.62 14.01 2.83
CA GLY A 34 18.98 15.25 3.49
C GLY A 34 17.76 15.91 4.15
N ASN A 35 17.35 17.07 3.64
CA ASN A 35 16.19 17.83 4.12
C ASN A 35 14.99 17.79 3.17
N ASP A 36 15.14 17.17 2.01
CA ASP A 36 14.11 17.16 0.98
C ASP A 36 13.23 15.92 1.09
N LEU A 37 11.90 16.12 0.98
CA LEU A 37 10.90 15.07 1.04
C LEU A 37 10.53 14.62 -0.39
N TYR A 38 10.51 13.32 -0.58
CA TYR A 38 10.16 12.66 -1.85
C TYR A 38 9.10 11.58 -1.63
N GLU A 39 8.37 11.26 -2.69
CA GLU A 39 7.49 10.08 -2.75
C GLU A 39 8.13 9.00 -3.61
N ASP A 40 7.95 7.75 -3.18
CA ASP A 40 8.36 6.59 -3.97
C ASP A 40 7.33 6.33 -5.08
N ASP A 41 7.66 6.79 -6.27
CA ASP A 41 6.80 6.70 -7.45
C ASP A 41 6.95 5.39 -8.25
N CYS A 42 7.70 4.43 -7.74
CA CYS A 42 7.99 3.13 -8.36
C CYS A 42 8.71 3.21 -9.72
N ARG A 43 9.40 4.33 -10.02
CA ARG A 43 10.17 4.52 -11.24
C ARG A 43 11.63 4.14 -11.05
N GLU A 44 12.21 3.57 -12.09
CA GLU A 44 13.62 3.16 -12.05
C GLU A 44 14.56 4.35 -11.92
N GLU A 45 14.26 5.46 -12.58
CA GLU A 45 15.07 6.69 -12.50
C GLU A 45 15.10 7.25 -11.08
N THR A 46 13.97 7.20 -10.38
CA THR A 46 13.87 7.64 -8.97
C THR A 46 14.69 6.74 -8.07
N ARG A 47 14.61 5.42 -8.28
CA ARG A 47 15.39 4.43 -7.54
C ARG A 47 16.89 4.63 -7.73
N GLN A 48 17.34 4.85 -8.95
CA GLN A 48 18.76 5.12 -9.26
C GLN A 48 19.27 6.37 -8.55
N LYS A 49 18.52 7.47 -8.58
CA LYS A 49 18.86 8.71 -7.85
C LYS A 49 19.01 8.48 -6.35
N VAL A 50 18.11 7.69 -5.75
CA VAL A 50 18.19 7.31 -4.34
C VAL A 50 19.50 6.58 -4.03
N TYR A 51 19.85 5.57 -4.85
CA TYR A 51 21.09 4.82 -4.66
C TYR A 51 22.34 5.67 -4.88
N GLU A 52 22.33 6.59 -5.85
CA GLU A 52 23.42 7.52 -6.07
C GLU A 52 23.60 8.47 -4.88
N GLY A 53 22.53 9.04 -4.35
CA GLY A 53 22.56 9.87 -3.16
C GLY A 53 23.16 9.11 -1.97
N MET A 54 22.72 7.89 -1.73
CA MET A 54 23.28 7.03 -0.64
C MET A 54 24.77 6.75 -0.84
N ARG A 55 25.22 6.49 -2.07
CA ARG A 55 26.66 6.30 -2.38
C ARG A 55 27.48 7.57 -2.13
N ASN A 56 26.86 8.73 -2.32
CA ASN A 56 27.49 10.04 -2.05
C ASN A 56 27.45 10.42 -0.56
N GLY A 57 26.88 9.58 0.30
CA GLY A 57 26.83 9.77 1.74
C GLY A 57 25.58 10.45 2.27
N ASP A 58 24.56 10.65 1.42
CA ASP A 58 23.29 11.18 1.86
C ASP A 58 22.57 10.22 2.80
N ARG A 59 21.94 10.76 3.83
CA ARG A 59 21.14 9.96 4.75
C ARG A 59 19.70 9.85 4.23
N LEU A 60 19.32 8.63 3.91
CA LEU A 60 17.94 8.29 3.59
C LEU A 60 17.17 7.97 4.87
N LYS A 61 15.97 8.52 5.01
CA LYS A 61 15.00 8.14 6.04
C LYS A 61 13.65 7.91 5.39
N THR A 62 13.02 6.79 5.70
CA THR A 62 11.66 6.48 5.25
C THR A 62 10.65 6.92 6.31
N SER A 63 9.50 7.41 5.87
CA SER A 63 8.39 7.78 6.73
C SER A 63 7.29 6.73 6.66
N MET A 64 6.67 6.48 7.79
CA MET A 64 5.49 5.60 7.87
C MET A 64 4.27 6.30 7.26
N ILE A 65 3.46 5.56 6.52
CA ILE A 65 2.16 6.04 6.06
C ILE A 65 1.19 6.04 7.25
N ASN A 66 0.53 7.17 7.46
CA ASN A 66 -0.44 7.30 8.54
C ASN A 66 -1.81 6.73 8.13
N GLU A 67 -2.68 6.52 9.11
CA GLU A 67 -4.00 5.94 8.93
C GLU A 67 -4.95 6.77 8.07
N TYR A 68 -4.78 8.09 8.04
CA TYR A 68 -5.61 8.99 7.23
C TYR A 68 -5.32 8.85 5.73
N ILE A 69 -4.05 8.72 5.37
CA ILE A 69 -3.63 8.48 3.98
C ILE A 69 -4.16 7.12 3.49
N TYR A 70 -4.13 6.10 4.34
CA TYR A 70 -4.74 4.81 4.03
C TYR A 70 -6.26 4.91 3.88
N ASP A 71 -6.92 5.69 4.75
CA ASP A 71 -8.37 5.91 4.68
C ASP A 71 -8.77 6.54 3.35
N GLU A 72 -8.12 7.64 2.94
CA GLU A 72 -8.35 8.30 1.66
C GLU A 72 -8.08 7.38 0.47
N PHE A 73 -6.99 6.62 0.53
CA PHE A 73 -6.65 5.65 -0.52
C PHE A 73 -7.73 4.58 -0.67
N PHE A 74 -8.16 3.97 0.42
CA PHE A 74 -9.22 2.95 0.39
C PHE A 74 -10.56 3.53 -0.01
N GLU A 75 -10.88 4.77 0.37
CA GLU A 75 -12.08 5.45 -0.08
C GLU A 75 -12.14 5.55 -1.60
N SER A 76 -11.06 5.99 -2.22
CA SER A 76 -10.96 6.14 -3.67
C SER A 76 -11.18 4.83 -4.42
N LEU A 77 -10.73 3.72 -3.84
CA LEU A 77 -10.89 2.39 -4.43
C LEU A 77 -12.31 1.82 -4.22
N LEU A 78 -12.82 1.94 -2.99
CA LEU A 78 -14.15 1.42 -2.63
C LEU A 78 -15.29 2.21 -3.27
N ALA A 79 -15.07 3.49 -3.60
CA ALA A 79 -16.03 4.31 -4.35
C ALA A 79 -16.37 3.72 -5.74
N GLN A 80 -15.54 2.82 -6.27
CA GLN A 80 -15.79 2.10 -7.51
C GLN A 80 -16.79 0.94 -7.34
N GLY A 81 -17.28 0.69 -6.12
CA GLY A 81 -18.23 -0.38 -5.83
C GLY A 81 -17.66 -1.80 -5.91
N LYS A 82 -16.33 -1.94 -5.81
CA LYS A 82 -15.61 -3.21 -5.87
C LYS A 82 -14.94 -3.54 -4.55
N ASP A 83 -14.71 -4.82 -4.34
CA ASP A 83 -13.89 -5.29 -3.23
C ASP A 83 -12.41 -4.91 -3.44
N VAL A 84 -11.67 -4.70 -2.37
CA VAL A 84 -10.25 -4.35 -2.43
C VAL A 84 -9.44 -5.42 -1.73
N ILE A 85 -8.43 -5.96 -2.45
CA ILE A 85 -7.38 -6.81 -1.89
C ILE A 85 -6.13 -5.96 -1.82
N PHE A 86 -5.73 -5.58 -0.61
CA PHE A 86 -4.55 -4.77 -0.40
C PHE A 86 -3.37 -5.62 0.07
N LEU A 87 -2.26 -5.52 -0.66
CA LEU A 87 -1.01 -6.22 -0.39
C LEU A 87 0.03 -5.22 0.11
N ASP A 88 0.44 -5.37 1.35
CA ASP A 88 1.44 -4.51 1.98
C ASP A 88 2.60 -5.34 2.53
N MET A 89 3.68 -4.67 2.96
CA MET A 89 4.80 -5.35 3.59
C MET A 89 4.40 -6.04 4.89
N SER A 90 5.21 -7.00 5.30
CA SER A 90 4.97 -7.77 6.53
C SER A 90 4.83 -6.87 7.77
N GLN A 91 3.86 -7.17 8.62
CA GLN A 91 3.67 -6.54 9.92
C GLN A 91 4.90 -6.60 10.84
N LYS A 92 5.80 -7.56 10.58
CA LYS A 92 7.07 -7.67 11.32
C LYS A 92 8.12 -6.66 10.86
N MET A 93 7.96 -6.09 9.67
CA MET A 93 8.90 -5.14 9.08
C MET A 93 8.48 -3.69 9.28
N SER A 94 7.18 -3.41 9.32
CA SER A 94 6.67 -2.04 9.42
C SER A 94 5.38 -1.94 10.22
N VAL A 95 5.24 -0.85 10.98
CA VAL A 95 4.03 -0.46 11.70
C VAL A 95 2.93 0.00 10.73
N SER A 96 3.27 0.29 9.47
CA SER A 96 2.31 0.73 8.44
C SER A 96 1.17 -0.27 8.25
N TYR A 97 1.44 -1.57 8.39
CA TYR A 97 0.40 -2.60 8.34
C TYR A 97 -0.70 -2.39 9.39
N GLU A 98 -0.35 -2.01 10.62
CA GLU A 98 -1.35 -1.70 11.65
C GLU A 98 -2.15 -0.43 11.29
N LYS A 99 -1.49 0.56 10.72
CA LYS A 99 -2.12 1.80 10.23
C LYS A 99 -3.08 1.53 9.07
N SER A 100 -2.70 0.67 8.14
CA SER A 100 -3.60 0.26 7.04
C SER A 100 -4.86 -0.41 7.55
N LYS A 101 -4.76 -1.26 8.59
CA LYS A 101 -5.94 -1.88 9.23
C LYS A 101 -6.85 -0.86 9.90
N ILE A 102 -6.29 0.17 10.51
CA ILE A 102 -7.08 1.24 11.14
C ILE A 102 -7.83 2.03 10.07
N GLY A 103 -7.16 2.50 9.02
CA GLY A 103 -7.80 3.19 7.91
C GLY A 103 -8.91 2.37 7.26
N ALA A 104 -8.65 1.09 6.99
CA ALA A 104 -9.65 0.18 6.46
C ALA A 104 -10.87 0.01 7.39
N LYS A 105 -10.67 -0.08 8.71
CA LYS A 105 -11.77 -0.18 9.68
C LYS A 105 -12.66 1.07 9.71
N TRP A 106 -12.11 2.24 9.52
CA TRP A 106 -12.89 3.47 9.45
C TRP A 106 -13.84 3.45 8.27
N ARG A 107 -13.38 3.01 7.11
CA ARG A 107 -14.21 2.86 5.92
C ARG A 107 -15.28 1.78 6.05
N LEU A 108 -14.95 0.64 6.63
CA LEU A 108 -15.93 -0.41 6.89
C LEU A 108 -17.07 0.06 7.80
N LYS A 109 -16.83 0.96 8.74
CA LYS A 109 -17.86 1.57 9.57
C LYS A 109 -18.74 2.54 8.76
N SER A 110 -18.15 3.28 7.81
CA SER A 110 -18.85 4.25 6.97
C SER A 110 -19.72 3.59 5.89
N ILE A 111 -19.27 2.45 5.36
CA ILE A 111 -19.94 1.72 4.26
C ILE A 111 -21.00 0.73 4.76
N ARG A 112 -21.27 0.59 6.04
CA ARG A 112 -22.27 -0.33 6.60
C ARG A 112 -23.71 -0.11 6.11
N SER A 113 -24.00 0.97 5.37
CA SER A 113 -25.29 1.20 4.71
C SER A 113 -25.35 0.72 3.26
N ALA A 114 -24.23 0.35 2.65
CA ALA A 114 -24.15 -0.17 1.28
C ALA A 114 -23.44 -1.53 1.30
N SER A 115 -24.21 -2.61 1.39
CA SER A 115 -23.85 -4.04 1.15
C SER A 115 -22.35 -4.40 1.30
N SER A 116 -21.77 -4.09 2.42
CA SER A 116 -20.35 -4.29 2.66
C SER A 116 -20.09 -5.57 3.44
N THR A 117 -19.82 -6.64 2.75
CA THR A 117 -19.52 -7.90 3.44
C THR A 117 -18.17 -8.48 3.09
N SER A 118 -17.41 -7.86 2.22
CA SER A 118 -16.35 -8.57 1.53
C SER A 118 -14.95 -8.38 2.13
N TRP A 119 -14.65 -7.23 2.69
CA TRP A 119 -13.29 -7.03 3.22
C TRP A 119 -12.99 -7.89 4.44
N THR A 120 -13.97 -8.17 5.28
CA THR A 120 -13.84 -9.09 6.44
C THR A 120 -13.87 -10.56 6.05
N ARG A 121 -14.36 -10.91 4.85
CA ARG A 121 -14.34 -12.28 4.35
C ARG A 121 -13.08 -12.64 3.58
N SER A 122 -12.46 -11.70 2.86
CA SER A 122 -11.18 -11.93 2.21
C SER A 122 -10.00 -11.89 3.20
N ALA A 123 -10.17 -11.33 4.38
CA ALA A 123 -9.35 -11.57 5.55
C ALA A 123 -9.72 -12.90 6.25
N SER A 124 -10.13 -13.90 5.50
CA SER A 124 -10.23 -15.28 5.96
C SER A 124 -8.87 -15.71 6.54
N PRO A 125 -8.84 -16.46 7.65
CA PRO A 125 -7.62 -17.05 8.19
C PRO A 125 -6.77 -17.79 7.14
N ALA A 126 -7.39 -18.26 6.07
CA ALA A 126 -6.73 -18.89 4.95
C ALA A 126 -5.88 -17.93 4.09
N ALA A 127 -6.27 -16.66 3.95
CA ALA A 127 -5.46 -15.66 3.24
C ALA A 127 -4.27 -15.22 4.09
N SER A 128 -4.45 -15.08 5.41
CA SER A 128 -3.33 -14.83 6.32
C SER A 128 -2.40 -16.04 6.47
N ALA A 129 -2.89 -17.26 6.30
CA ALA A 129 -2.08 -18.48 6.34
C ALA A 129 -1.24 -18.66 5.08
N CYS A 130 -1.68 -18.16 3.92
CA CYS A 130 -0.90 -18.23 2.67
C CYS A 130 0.34 -17.30 2.71
N TRP A 131 0.35 -16.28 3.57
CA TRP A 131 1.48 -15.35 3.71
C TRP A 131 2.46 -15.72 4.83
N SER A 132 2.07 -16.59 5.76
CA SER A 132 2.96 -17.02 6.85
C SER A 132 3.93 -18.13 6.45
N THR A 133 3.76 -18.74 5.28
CA THR A 133 4.58 -19.87 4.81
C THR A 133 5.51 -19.54 3.65
N ALA A 134 5.55 -18.30 3.17
CA ALA A 134 6.37 -17.90 2.01
C ALA A 134 7.71 -17.20 2.39
N TRP A 135 8.13 -17.22 3.69
CA TRP A 135 9.47 -16.77 4.14
C TRP A 135 9.98 -17.63 5.30
#